data_42d02ea10555b61cfdd22131bc7e5b46
#
_entry.id   42d02ea10555b61cfdd22131bc7e5b46
#
_cell.length_a   1.000
_cell.length_b   1.000
_cell.length_c   1.000
_cell.angle_alpha   90.00
_cell.angle_beta   90.00
_cell.angle_gamma   90.00
#
_symmetry.space_group_name_H-M   'P 1'
#
loop_
_entity.id
_entity.type
_entity.pdbx_description
1 polymer ?
#
loop_
_entity_poly.entity_id
_entity_poly.type
_entity_poly.pdbx_seq_one_letter_code
_entity_poly.pdbx_strand_id
1 'polypeptide(L)'
;MPFTYTLTIPVLFDPAIDEDTGGVTGVIDWQGSVNDIHSIVLTDDLNATGVDLTYVSHTMYWKDSGAPVSHTFTNVGGQLTYVLDPIIPATEQIVIELTVVLEDTALNAPGKQFVNTAKWSFGRLIADVFYEPLPGEWGITEPLTIAAPELVMTKTGPATLNRTLNLGEWGMFGLDVQNTGLSDAWDITIRDLLPNGPTGGMCDVTPEILSAQVFASDGTTPVPGKGPLTEGVDYTLNYSGAPGCELTLTMLTDQGVIGAGERLVISYQTQLDSDSQDGALLTNIAGVTQWFNGDASNADRIVFNRTLTDGTPETLDHEDEHTVE
;
A
#
# COMPACT_ATOMS: atom_id res chain seq x y z
N MET A 1 2.43 -3.22 5.94
CA MET A 1 3.36 -2.92 7.06
C MET A 1 2.55 -2.81 8.35
N PRO A 2 2.92 -3.48 9.45
CA PRO A 2 2.27 -3.27 10.73
C PRO A 2 2.48 -1.83 11.22
N PHE A 3 1.49 -1.28 11.90
CA PHE A 3 1.60 -0.01 12.61
C PHE A 3 0.83 -0.09 13.94
N THR A 4 1.11 0.82 14.86
CA THR A 4 0.63 0.73 16.23
C THR A 4 -0.20 1.95 16.60
N TYR A 5 -1.38 1.70 17.16
CA TYR A 5 -2.17 2.69 17.89
C TYR A 5 -1.79 2.67 19.36
N THR A 6 -1.82 3.82 20.00
CA THR A 6 -1.68 3.95 21.45
C THR A 6 -2.98 4.47 22.04
N LEU A 7 -3.55 3.70 22.97
CA LEU A 7 -4.72 4.08 23.74
C LEU A 7 -4.30 4.29 25.20
N THR A 8 -4.74 5.38 25.81
CA THR A 8 -4.48 5.64 27.23
C THR A 8 -5.80 5.81 27.96
N ILE A 9 -6.02 5.06 29.04
CA ILE A 9 -7.23 5.11 29.86
C ILE A 9 -6.88 5.18 31.36
N PRO A 10 -7.65 5.90 32.16
CA PRO A 10 -8.63 6.91 31.78
C PRO A 10 -7.94 8.14 31.21
N VAL A 11 -8.66 8.84 30.36
CA VAL A 11 -8.26 10.15 29.92
C VAL A 11 -9.23 11.12 30.60
N LEU A 12 -8.74 11.91 31.52
CA LEU A 12 -9.51 13.01 32.11
C LEU A 12 -9.29 14.25 31.28
N PHE A 13 -10.37 14.77 30.81
CA PHE A 13 -10.46 16.10 30.27
C PHE A 13 -10.68 17.06 31.44
N ASP A 14 -9.66 17.78 31.88
CA ASP A 14 -9.82 18.96 32.73
C ASP A 14 -9.54 20.18 31.84
N PRO A 15 -10.56 20.70 31.15
CA PRO A 15 -10.38 21.95 30.43
C PRO A 15 -10.11 23.04 31.44
N ALA A 16 -8.96 23.69 31.37
CA ALA A 16 -8.81 24.98 31.98
C ALA A 16 -9.84 25.91 31.33
N ILE A 17 -10.93 26.16 32.03
CA ILE A 17 -11.99 27.04 31.57
C ILE A 17 -11.56 28.47 31.94
N ASP A 18 -11.48 29.34 30.96
CA ASP A 18 -11.42 30.77 31.18
C ASP A 18 -12.73 31.23 31.88
N GLU A 19 -12.63 31.59 33.13
CA GLU A 19 -13.79 32.00 33.94
C GLU A 19 -14.49 33.25 33.39
N ASP A 20 -13.77 34.08 32.60
CA ASP A 20 -14.33 35.31 32.03
C ASP A 20 -15.05 35.07 30.70
N THR A 21 -14.63 34.13 29.91
CA THR A 21 -15.18 33.85 28.56
C THR A 21 -15.94 32.53 28.44
N GLY A 22 -15.77 31.62 29.38
CA GLY A 22 -16.29 30.24 29.32
C GLY A 22 -15.61 29.41 28.23
N GLY A 23 -14.52 29.93 27.62
CA GLY A 23 -13.76 29.25 26.60
C GLY A 23 -12.67 28.34 27.20
N VAL A 24 -12.32 27.30 26.47
CA VAL A 24 -11.21 26.41 26.84
C VAL A 24 -9.90 27.13 26.60
N THR A 25 -9.16 27.42 27.66
CA THR A 25 -7.85 28.05 27.61
C THR A 25 -6.79 27.11 28.18
N GLY A 26 -5.79 26.77 27.39
CA GLY A 26 -4.58 26.12 27.87
C GLY A 26 -4.38 24.67 27.42
N VAL A 27 -3.21 24.16 27.78
CA VAL A 27 -2.80 22.77 27.51
C VAL A 27 -3.60 21.86 28.44
N ILE A 28 -4.31 20.91 27.87
CA ILE A 28 -4.99 19.85 28.59
C ILE A 28 -3.87 18.95 29.18
N ASP A 29 -3.71 19.01 30.50
CA ASP A 29 -2.82 18.09 31.19
C ASP A 29 -3.63 16.84 31.54
N TRP A 30 -3.38 15.76 30.82
CA TRP A 30 -4.07 14.48 30.98
C TRP A 30 -3.57 13.79 32.24
N GLN A 31 -4.36 13.84 33.27
CA GLN A 31 -4.10 13.11 34.52
C GLN A 31 -5.11 11.99 34.63
N GLY A 32 -4.75 10.91 35.31
CA GLY A 32 -5.66 9.81 35.59
C GLY A 32 -6.94 10.25 36.33
N SER A 33 -7.87 9.31 36.54
CA SER A 33 -9.10 9.61 37.29
C SER A 33 -8.82 10.09 38.70
N VAL A 34 -9.66 11.00 39.22
CA VAL A 34 -9.63 11.42 40.65
C VAL A 34 -10.17 10.34 41.59
N ASN A 35 -10.80 9.30 41.07
CA ASN A 35 -11.31 8.15 41.83
C ASN A 35 -10.82 6.85 41.22
N ASP A 36 -10.84 5.78 42.03
CA ASP A 36 -10.59 4.43 41.56
C ASP A 36 -11.63 4.02 40.52
N ILE A 37 -11.17 3.36 39.47
CA ILE A 37 -12.01 2.85 38.37
C ILE A 37 -12.02 1.33 38.38
N HIS A 38 -13.22 0.76 38.30
CA HIS A 38 -13.49 -0.65 38.42
C HIS A 38 -14.16 -1.21 37.17
N SER A 39 -14.22 -2.53 37.03
CA SER A 39 -15.02 -3.23 36.00
C SER A 39 -14.81 -2.68 34.58
N ILE A 40 -13.55 -2.52 34.20
CA ILE A 40 -13.18 -1.84 32.95
C ILE A 40 -13.34 -2.79 31.78
N VAL A 41 -14.14 -2.38 30.79
CA VAL A 41 -14.26 -3.05 29.50
C VAL A 41 -13.94 -2.06 28.40
N LEU A 42 -12.93 -2.35 27.57
CA LEU A 42 -12.59 -1.56 26.40
C LEU A 42 -12.93 -2.36 25.15
N THR A 43 -13.49 -1.69 24.15
CA THR A 43 -13.81 -2.27 22.85
C THR A 43 -13.26 -1.41 21.73
N ASP A 44 -12.74 -2.08 20.71
CA ASP A 44 -12.26 -1.45 19.47
C ASP A 44 -12.76 -2.29 18.29
N ASP A 45 -13.52 -1.67 17.38
CA ASP A 45 -14.07 -2.35 16.21
C ASP A 45 -13.30 -1.92 14.95
N LEU A 46 -12.33 -2.74 14.57
CA LEU A 46 -11.50 -2.47 13.39
C LEU A 46 -12.32 -2.40 12.10
N ASN A 47 -13.48 -3.08 12.01
CA ASN A 47 -14.34 -3.00 10.84
C ASN A 47 -15.05 -1.66 10.70
N ALA A 48 -15.22 -0.92 11.81
CA ALA A 48 -15.87 0.40 11.79
C ALA A 48 -14.99 1.49 11.16
N THR A 49 -13.69 1.20 10.93
CA THR A 49 -12.76 2.15 10.31
C THR A 49 -13.05 2.40 8.83
N GLY A 50 -13.77 1.50 8.16
CA GLY A 50 -14.05 1.54 6.72
C GLY A 50 -12.87 1.15 5.84
N VAL A 51 -11.80 0.58 6.42
CA VAL A 51 -10.63 -0.02 5.76
C VAL A 51 -10.44 -1.44 6.28
N ASP A 52 -9.71 -2.26 5.53
CA ASP A 52 -9.39 -3.62 5.93
C ASP A 52 -8.15 -3.62 6.83
N LEU A 53 -8.38 -3.77 8.13
CA LEU A 53 -7.36 -3.90 9.16
C LEU A 53 -7.39 -5.30 9.76
N THR A 54 -6.22 -5.92 9.86
CA THR A 54 -6.04 -7.18 10.58
C THR A 54 -5.28 -6.94 11.88
N TYR A 55 -5.82 -7.44 13.00
CA TYR A 55 -5.17 -7.44 14.30
C TYR A 55 -3.92 -8.34 14.28
N VAL A 56 -2.81 -7.83 14.79
CA VAL A 56 -1.54 -8.56 14.93
C VAL A 56 -1.25 -8.89 16.39
N SER A 57 -1.16 -7.87 17.23
CA SER A 57 -0.80 -8.04 18.64
C SER A 57 -1.21 -6.81 19.46
N HIS A 58 -1.14 -6.93 20.75
CA HIS A 58 -1.22 -5.78 21.66
C HIS A 58 -0.31 -5.98 22.87
N THR A 59 0.07 -4.86 23.50
CA THR A 59 0.66 -4.81 24.83
C THR A 59 -0.18 -3.90 25.72
N MET A 60 -0.24 -4.21 27.01
CA MET A 60 -0.96 -3.41 28.00
C MET A 60 -0.14 -3.26 29.26
N TYR A 61 0.07 -2.03 29.70
CA TYR A 61 0.94 -1.73 30.84
C TYR A 61 0.50 -0.47 31.59
N TRP A 62 0.90 -0.39 32.86
CA TRP A 62 0.77 0.81 33.68
C TRP A 62 1.67 1.91 33.15
N LYS A 63 1.11 3.10 32.92
CA LYS A 63 1.83 4.21 32.27
C LYS A 63 3.11 4.61 33.01
N ASP A 64 3.05 4.73 34.32
CA ASP A 64 4.17 5.25 35.12
C ASP A 64 5.24 4.19 35.39
N SER A 65 4.85 2.95 35.63
CA SER A 65 5.78 1.88 36.00
C SER A 65 6.24 1.03 34.83
N GLY A 66 5.50 1.03 33.68
CA GLY A 66 5.73 0.11 32.57
C GLY A 66 5.38 -1.35 32.89
N ALA A 67 4.86 -1.65 34.09
CA ALA A 67 4.52 -3.00 34.47
C ALA A 67 3.31 -3.53 33.69
N PRO A 68 3.29 -4.81 33.28
CA PRO A 68 2.17 -5.38 32.52
C PRO A 68 0.89 -5.39 33.34
N VAL A 69 -0.25 -5.19 32.65
CA VAL A 69 -1.60 -5.22 33.23
C VAL A 69 -2.27 -6.56 32.89
N SER A 70 -2.81 -7.25 33.91
CA SER A 70 -3.59 -8.45 33.72
C SER A 70 -4.96 -8.14 33.12
N HIS A 71 -5.33 -8.85 32.06
CA HIS A 71 -6.59 -8.64 31.37
C HIS A 71 -7.01 -9.89 30.60
N THR A 72 -8.29 -10.00 30.29
CA THR A 72 -8.82 -10.96 29.33
C THR A 72 -9.03 -10.28 28.00
N PHE A 73 -8.60 -10.92 26.91
CA PHE A 73 -8.71 -10.42 25.56
C PHE A 73 -9.51 -11.36 24.67
N THR A 74 -10.38 -10.79 23.82
CA THR A 74 -11.05 -11.52 22.74
C THR A 74 -11.02 -10.72 21.46
N ASN A 75 -10.85 -11.43 20.33
CA ASN A 75 -11.02 -10.88 18.98
C ASN A 75 -12.05 -11.73 18.26
N VAL A 76 -13.19 -11.15 17.93
CA VAL A 76 -14.25 -11.82 17.18
C VAL A 76 -14.53 -11.05 15.89
N GLY A 77 -13.95 -11.53 14.81
CA GLY A 77 -14.15 -10.93 13.48
C GLY A 77 -13.72 -9.47 13.39
N GLY A 78 -12.63 -9.07 14.02
CA GLY A 78 -12.14 -7.68 14.02
C GLY A 78 -12.69 -6.80 15.13
N GLN A 79 -13.68 -7.28 15.90
CA GLN A 79 -14.10 -6.62 17.13
C GLN A 79 -13.21 -7.10 18.30
N LEU A 80 -12.41 -6.19 18.82
CA LEU A 80 -11.50 -6.41 19.94
C LEU A 80 -12.18 -6.03 21.23
N THR A 81 -12.05 -6.88 22.26
CA THR A 81 -12.58 -6.60 23.59
C THR A 81 -11.54 -6.95 24.64
N TYR A 82 -11.29 -6.01 25.55
CA TYR A 82 -10.37 -6.14 26.67
C TYR A 82 -11.19 -5.98 27.95
N VAL A 83 -11.13 -6.96 28.83
CA VAL A 83 -11.68 -6.89 30.19
C VAL A 83 -10.52 -6.86 31.17
N LEU A 84 -10.37 -5.76 31.89
CA LEU A 84 -9.27 -5.55 32.80
C LEU A 84 -9.59 -6.14 34.18
N ASP A 85 -8.66 -6.93 34.69
CA ASP A 85 -8.79 -7.55 36.02
C ASP A 85 -8.54 -6.54 37.15
N PRO A 86 -7.51 -5.66 37.08
CA PRO A 86 -7.22 -4.75 38.17
C PRO A 86 -8.14 -3.52 38.16
N ILE A 87 -8.27 -2.95 39.34
CA ILE A 87 -8.80 -1.61 39.53
C ILE A 87 -7.72 -0.61 39.04
N ILE A 88 -8.09 0.43 38.31
CA ILE A 88 -7.17 1.55 38.05
C ILE A 88 -7.30 2.51 39.25
N PRO A 89 -6.24 2.63 40.09
CA PRO A 89 -6.24 3.57 41.20
C PRO A 89 -6.38 5.02 40.74
N ALA A 90 -6.85 5.87 41.63
CA ALA A 90 -6.89 7.32 41.36
C ALA A 90 -5.51 7.82 40.91
N THR A 91 -5.50 8.66 39.87
CA THR A 91 -4.31 9.25 39.22
C THR A 91 -3.43 8.31 38.39
N GLU A 92 -3.71 7.00 38.41
CA GLU A 92 -3.00 6.03 37.55
C GLU A 92 -3.65 5.94 36.16
N GLN A 93 -2.85 5.52 35.18
CA GLN A 93 -3.30 5.30 33.81
C GLN A 93 -2.73 3.98 33.25
N ILE A 94 -3.50 3.37 32.36
CA ILE A 94 -3.08 2.21 31.59
C ILE A 94 -2.88 2.63 30.14
N VAL A 95 -1.80 2.14 29.53
CA VAL A 95 -1.50 2.30 28.10
C VAL A 95 -1.71 0.95 27.41
N ILE A 96 -2.36 1.00 26.28
CA ILE A 96 -2.57 -0.13 25.37
C ILE A 96 -1.94 0.22 24.04
N GLU A 97 -0.98 -0.56 23.59
CA GLU A 97 -0.40 -0.46 22.26
C GLU A 97 -1.00 -1.57 21.41
N LEU A 98 -1.80 -1.21 20.42
CA LEU A 98 -2.49 -2.12 19.51
C LEU A 98 -1.78 -2.10 18.16
N THR A 99 -1.22 -3.23 17.75
CA THR A 99 -0.58 -3.39 16.44
C THR A 99 -1.55 -4.03 15.46
N VAL A 100 -1.71 -3.39 14.30
CA VAL A 100 -2.56 -3.83 13.20
C VAL A 100 -1.80 -3.75 11.87
N VAL A 101 -2.30 -4.42 10.84
CA VAL A 101 -1.79 -4.34 9.47
C VAL A 101 -2.90 -3.95 8.51
N LEU A 102 -2.58 -3.11 7.52
CA LEU A 102 -3.43 -2.83 6.37
C LEU A 102 -3.25 -3.94 5.34
N GLU A 103 -4.36 -4.55 4.90
CA GLU A 103 -4.34 -5.59 3.87
C GLU A 103 -4.29 -4.98 2.45
N ASP A 104 -3.78 -5.72 1.46
CA ASP A 104 -3.87 -5.34 0.04
C ASP A 104 -5.26 -5.68 -0.50
N THR A 105 -6.20 -4.75 -0.36
CA THR A 105 -7.57 -4.89 -0.84
C THR A 105 -8.05 -3.61 -1.51
N ALA A 106 -9.11 -3.72 -2.31
CA ALA A 106 -9.73 -2.56 -2.95
C ALA A 106 -10.28 -1.52 -1.95
N LEU A 107 -10.52 -1.91 -0.69
CA LEU A 107 -10.94 -0.99 0.36
C LEU A 107 -9.79 -0.11 0.87
N ASN A 108 -8.56 -0.53 0.66
CA ASN A 108 -7.35 0.14 1.15
C ASN A 108 -6.60 0.92 0.06
N ALA A 109 -7.36 1.59 -0.82
CA ALA A 109 -6.77 2.38 -1.89
C ALA A 109 -5.83 3.48 -1.38
N PRO A 110 -4.72 3.78 -2.09
CA PRO A 110 -3.82 4.88 -1.76
C PRO A 110 -4.55 6.21 -1.63
N GLY A 111 -4.15 7.03 -0.67
CA GLY A 111 -4.77 8.32 -0.39
C GLY A 111 -6.06 8.27 0.41
N LYS A 112 -6.65 7.10 0.63
CA LYS A 112 -7.83 6.96 1.50
C LYS A 112 -7.50 7.33 2.93
N GLN A 113 -8.37 8.12 3.55
CA GLN A 113 -8.27 8.49 4.96
C GLN A 113 -9.24 7.66 5.81
N PHE A 114 -8.82 7.31 7.00
CA PHE A 114 -9.63 6.62 7.98
C PHE A 114 -9.25 7.03 9.40
N VAL A 115 -10.15 6.75 10.34
CA VAL A 115 -9.95 6.94 11.78
C VAL A 115 -10.26 5.64 12.49
N ASN A 116 -9.58 5.36 13.59
CA ASN A 116 -9.96 4.29 14.50
C ASN A 116 -10.62 4.88 15.75
N THR A 117 -11.65 4.21 16.29
CA THR A 117 -12.40 4.67 17.46
C THR A 117 -12.51 3.53 18.46
N ALA A 118 -11.88 3.73 19.61
CA ALA A 118 -12.04 2.84 20.77
C ALA A 118 -13.05 3.40 21.76
N LYS A 119 -13.79 2.50 22.41
CA LYS A 119 -14.80 2.84 23.43
C LYS A 119 -14.51 2.05 24.70
N TRP A 120 -14.83 2.62 25.83
CA TRP A 120 -14.70 1.92 27.08
C TRP A 120 -15.84 2.21 28.04
N SER A 121 -16.07 1.29 28.97
CA SER A 121 -16.98 1.44 30.07
C SER A 121 -16.30 1.06 31.37
N PHE A 122 -16.79 1.58 32.47
CA PHE A 122 -16.21 1.40 33.78
C PHE A 122 -17.25 1.45 34.89
N GLY A 123 -16.88 0.96 36.07
CA GLY A 123 -17.60 1.20 37.32
C GLY A 123 -16.80 2.12 38.23
N ARG A 124 -17.45 2.82 39.11
CA ARG A 124 -16.84 3.59 40.19
C ARG A 124 -17.65 3.55 41.46
N LEU A 125 -16.98 3.73 42.59
CA LEU A 125 -17.59 3.81 43.92
C LEU A 125 -17.73 5.29 44.29
N ILE A 126 -18.98 5.74 44.59
CA ILE A 126 -19.26 7.10 45.06
C ILE A 126 -20.05 7.01 46.33
N ALA A 127 -19.55 7.56 47.45
CA ALA A 127 -20.21 7.52 48.75
C ALA A 127 -20.74 6.12 49.11
N ASP A 128 -19.88 5.09 48.98
CA ASP A 128 -20.19 3.69 49.23
C ASP A 128 -21.26 3.05 48.33
N VAL A 129 -21.66 3.74 47.24
CA VAL A 129 -22.58 3.22 46.21
C VAL A 129 -21.78 2.91 44.94
N PHE A 130 -21.93 1.68 44.44
CA PHE A 130 -21.29 1.26 43.23
C PHE A 130 -22.14 1.52 42.00
N TYR A 131 -21.58 2.23 41.03
CA TYR A 131 -22.21 2.59 39.75
C TYR A 131 -21.49 1.87 38.61
N GLU A 132 -22.23 1.08 37.82
CA GLU A 132 -21.72 0.44 36.59
C GLU A 132 -22.89 -0.02 35.69
N PRO A 133 -22.68 -0.20 34.38
CA PRO A 133 -21.54 0.36 33.65
C PRO A 133 -21.72 1.86 33.38
N LEU A 134 -20.66 2.61 33.49
CA LEU A 134 -20.63 4.01 33.08
C LEU A 134 -19.87 4.09 31.76
N PRO A 135 -20.37 4.86 30.77
CA PRO A 135 -19.60 5.09 29.55
C PRO A 135 -18.38 5.95 29.85
N GLY A 136 -17.22 5.50 29.38
CA GLY A 136 -16.04 6.35 29.28
C GLY A 136 -16.10 7.22 28.02
N GLU A 137 -15.17 8.16 27.93
CA GLU A 137 -15.02 8.92 26.70
C GLU A 137 -14.46 8.05 25.57
N TRP A 138 -14.83 8.40 24.33
CA TRP A 138 -14.35 7.69 23.16
C TRP A 138 -12.96 8.22 22.80
N GLY A 139 -12.01 7.32 22.59
CA GLY A 139 -10.76 7.66 21.93
C GLY A 139 -10.94 7.54 20.42
N ILE A 140 -10.54 8.58 19.70
CA ILE A 140 -10.50 8.60 18.25
C ILE A 140 -9.09 8.98 17.80
N THR A 141 -8.56 8.30 16.81
CA THR A 141 -7.26 8.67 16.23
C THR A 141 -7.39 9.95 15.40
N GLU A 142 -6.27 10.65 15.23
CA GLU A 142 -6.17 11.59 14.11
C GLU A 142 -6.38 10.84 12.80
N PRO A 143 -6.86 11.52 11.74
CA PRO A 143 -7.02 10.89 10.43
C PRO A 143 -5.70 10.32 9.91
N LEU A 144 -5.70 9.04 9.59
CA LEU A 144 -4.57 8.33 8.98
C LEU A 144 -4.79 8.24 7.48
N THR A 145 -3.73 8.46 6.70
CA THR A 145 -3.79 8.36 5.23
C THR A 145 -3.02 7.11 4.79
N ILE A 146 -3.65 6.29 3.96
CA ILE A 146 -2.99 5.10 3.39
C ILE A 146 -1.93 5.57 2.39
N ALA A 147 -0.67 5.22 2.67
CA ALA A 147 0.46 5.44 1.78
C ALA A 147 0.90 4.09 1.21
N ALA A 148 0.43 3.76 0.02
CA ALA A 148 0.85 2.58 -0.73
C ALA A 148 1.32 2.99 -2.13
N PRO A 149 2.21 2.21 -2.79
CA PRO A 149 2.51 2.41 -4.19
C PRO A 149 1.35 1.91 -5.05
N GLU A 150 1.05 2.62 -6.12
CA GLU A 150 0.07 2.23 -7.13
C GLU A 150 0.69 2.44 -8.50
N LEU A 151 0.80 1.37 -9.28
CA LEU A 151 1.49 1.42 -10.56
C LEU A 151 0.50 1.35 -11.72
N VAL A 152 0.63 2.32 -12.61
CA VAL A 152 -0.15 2.44 -13.84
C VAL A 152 0.78 2.20 -15.02
N MET A 153 0.38 1.33 -15.96
CA MET A 153 1.12 1.03 -17.18
C MET A 153 0.52 1.77 -18.36
N THR A 154 1.39 2.33 -19.20
CA THR A 154 1.01 2.79 -20.54
C THR A 154 1.98 2.18 -21.55
N LYS A 155 1.43 1.53 -22.57
CA LYS A 155 2.19 0.92 -23.65
C LYS A 155 2.05 1.71 -24.94
N THR A 156 3.18 1.97 -25.58
CA THR A 156 3.22 2.61 -26.89
C THR A 156 3.97 1.75 -27.88
N GLY A 157 3.76 1.98 -29.17
CA GLY A 157 4.42 1.20 -30.22
C GLY A 157 4.38 1.88 -31.58
N PRO A 158 4.76 1.17 -32.64
CA PRO A 158 4.69 1.68 -34.00
C PRO A 158 3.26 2.16 -34.31
N ALA A 159 3.13 3.33 -34.94
CA ALA A 159 1.82 3.91 -35.25
C ALA A 159 1.04 3.03 -36.26
N THR A 160 -0.20 2.68 -35.90
CA THR A 160 -1.09 1.84 -36.73
C THR A 160 -1.63 2.55 -37.96
N LEU A 161 -1.66 3.86 -38.00
CA LEU A 161 -2.37 4.63 -39.02
C LEU A 161 -1.52 5.14 -40.20
N ASN A 162 -0.36 4.63 -40.45
CA ASN A 162 0.45 4.92 -41.67
C ASN A 162 1.77 4.16 -41.66
N ARG A 163 1.89 3.14 -40.83
CA ARG A 163 3.10 2.34 -40.76
C ARG A 163 2.75 0.86 -40.59
N THR A 164 2.74 0.18 -41.70
CA THR A 164 2.83 -1.28 -41.70
C THR A 164 4.28 -1.66 -41.40
N LEU A 165 4.50 -2.64 -40.56
CA LEU A 165 5.80 -3.28 -40.42
C LEU A 165 6.01 -4.26 -41.59
N ASN A 166 7.16 -4.20 -42.22
CA ASN A 166 7.52 -5.23 -43.20
C ASN A 166 8.06 -6.48 -42.50
N LEU A 167 7.93 -7.64 -43.16
CA LEU A 167 8.48 -8.89 -42.61
C LEU A 167 9.98 -8.74 -42.28
N GLY A 168 10.34 -9.08 -41.05
CA GLY A 168 11.68 -8.89 -40.53
C GLY A 168 12.06 -7.46 -40.15
N GLU A 169 11.12 -6.51 -40.20
CA GLU A 169 11.36 -5.14 -39.70
C GLU A 169 11.27 -5.08 -38.17
N TRP A 170 12.10 -4.23 -37.57
CA TRP A 170 12.09 -3.96 -36.15
C TRP A 170 11.03 -2.93 -35.79
N GLY A 171 10.14 -3.29 -34.90
CA GLY A 171 9.16 -2.39 -34.28
C GLY A 171 9.67 -1.90 -32.93
N MET A 172 9.60 -0.59 -32.67
CA MET A 172 9.98 0.01 -31.40
C MET A 172 8.75 0.18 -30.51
N PHE A 173 8.84 -0.27 -29.27
CA PHE A 173 7.82 -0.17 -28.23
C PHE A 173 8.33 0.61 -27.04
N GLY A 174 7.42 1.24 -26.32
CA GLY A 174 7.67 1.93 -25.06
C GLY A 174 6.76 1.37 -23.95
N LEU A 175 7.33 1.18 -22.78
CA LEU A 175 6.63 0.87 -21.55
C LEU A 175 6.85 2.04 -20.60
N ASP A 176 5.78 2.60 -20.10
CA ASP A 176 5.80 3.72 -19.18
C ASP A 176 5.01 3.33 -17.93
N VAL A 177 5.73 3.08 -16.84
CA VAL A 177 5.17 2.69 -15.55
C VAL A 177 5.21 3.88 -14.62
N GLN A 178 4.06 4.45 -14.33
CA GLN A 178 3.92 5.57 -13.42
C GLN A 178 3.48 5.09 -12.02
N ASN A 179 4.13 5.60 -10.98
CA ASN A 179 3.66 5.44 -9.60
C ASN A 179 2.71 6.58 -9.25
N THR A 180 1.42 6.31 -9.24
CA THR A 180 0.36 7.26 -8.86
C THR A 180 0.05 7.21 -7.36
N GLY A 181 0.67 6.27 -6.64
CA GLY A 181 0.53 6.11 -5.20
C GLY A 181 1.30 7.14 -4.37
N LEU A 182 1.30 6.94 -3.06
CA LEU A 182 1.89 7.86 -2.08
C LEU A 182 3.18 7.34 -1.43
N SER A 183 3.65 6.16 -1.82
CA SER A 183 4.93 5.59 -1.36
C SER A 183 5.69 4.99 -2.52
N ASP A 184 6.96 4.67 -2.30
CA ASP A 184 7.87 4.12 -3.30
C ASP A 184 7.49 2.68 -3.66
N ALA A 185 7.62 2.33 -4.94
CA ALA A 185 7.50 0.98 -5.47
C ALA A 185 8.89 0.36 -5.69
N TRP A 186 9.10 -0.82 -5.10
CA TRP A 186 10.36 -1.55 -5.07
C TRP A 186 10.28 -2.88 -5.82
N ASP A 187 11.42 -3.42 -6.26
CA ASP A 187 11.57 -4.75 -6.86
C ASP A 187 10.48 -5.08 -7.90
N ILE A 188 10.28 -4.14 -8.82
CA ILE A 188 9.20 -4.13 -9.79
C ILE A 188 9.44 -5.22 -10.83
N THR A 189 8.41 -6.02 -11.11
CA THR A 189 8.40 -7.00 -12.20
C THR A 189 7.39 -6.62 -13.25
N ILE A 190 7.86 -6.43 -14.48
CA ILE A 190 7.06 -6.14 -15.66
C ILE A 190 7.07 -7.40 -16.55
N ARG A 191 5.91 -7.77 -17.07
CA ARG A 191 5.75 -8.81 -18.07
C ARG A 191 5.17 -8.21 -19.34
N ASP A 192 5.68 -8.69 -20.48
CA ASP A 192 5.26 -8.27 -21.81
C ASP A 192 5.05 -9.52 -22.67
N LEU A 193 3.82 -9.71 -23.16
CA LEU A 193 3.41 -10.85 -23.98
C LEU A 193 3.42 -10.43 -25.44
N LEU A 194 4.48 -10.80 -26.15
CA LEU A 194 4.61 -10.56 -27.57
C LEU A 194 3.60 -11.40 -28.34
N PRO A 195 2.98 -10.85 -29.39
CA PRO A 195 2.04 -11.60 -30.21
C PRO A 195 2.71 -12.82 -30.88
N ASN A 196 2.02 -13.96 -30.82
CA ASN A 196 2.43 -15.19 -31.49
C ASN A 196 1.18 -16.02 -31.79
N GLY A 197 0.66 -15.90 -32.99
CA GLY A 197 -0.59 -16.54 -33.41
C GLY A 197 -0.50 -17.16 -34.79
N PRO A 198 -1.58 -17.78 -35.26
CA PRO A 198 -1.59 -18.45 -36.57
C PRO A 198 -1.48 -17.49 -37.76
N THR A 199 -1.61 -16.19 -37.53
CA THR A 199 -1.53 -15.15 -38.57
C THR A 199 -0.22 -14.37 -38.52
N GLY A 200 0.65 -14.66 -37.56
CA GLY A 200 1.95 -14.02 -37.40
C GLY A 200 2.31 -13.71 -35.96
N GLY A 201 3.47 -13.11 -35.77
CA GLY A 201 4.01 -12.81 -34.46
C GLY A 201 5.19 -11.84 -34.49
N MET A 202 5.73 -11.62 -33.28
CA MET A 202 6.94 -10.83 -33.04
C MET A 202 7.85 -11.52 -32.01
N CYS A 203 7.99 -12.84 -32.13
CA CYS A 203 8.46 -13.72 -31.07
C CYS A 203 9.72 -14.52 -31.45
N ASP A 204 10.07 -14.62 -32.74
CA ASP A 204 11.18 -15.43 -33.23
C ASP A 204 12.56 -14.90 -32.78
N VAL A 205 12.66 -13.60 -32.50
CA VAL A 205 13.89 -12.93 -32.13
C VAL A 205 13.77 -12.37 -30.72
N THR A 206 14.81 -12.53 -29.90
CA THR A 206 14.87 -11.93 -28.56
C THR A 206 14.75 -10.41 -28.65
N PRO A 207 13.81 -9.77 -27.94
CA PRO A 207 13.71 -8.32 -27.87
C PRO A 207 14.98 -7.66 -27.31
N GLU A 208 15.28 -6.47 -27.78
CA GLU A 208 16.44 -5.69 -27.34
C GLU A 208 15.99 -4.45 -26.56
N ILE A 209 16.45 -4.30 -25.32
CA ILE A 209 16.20 -3.07 -24.54
C ILE A 209 17.12 -1.96 -25.04
N LEU A 210 16.54 -0.87 -25.51
CA LEU A 210 17.27 0.30 -26.01
C LEU A 210 17.59 1.30 -24.90
N SER A 211 16.68 1.46 -23.97
CA SER A 211 16.84 2.31 -22.79
C SER A 211 15.89 1.92 -21.67
N ALA A 212 16.31 2.10 -20.43
CA ALA A 212 15.47 2.00 -19.24
C ALA A 212 15.95 3.04 -18.23
N GLN A 213 15.05 3.88 -17.72
CA GLN A 213 15.42 4.94 -16.77
C GLN A 213 14.21 5.45 -16.01
N VAL A 214 14.46 5.86 -14.75
CA VAL A 214 13.43 6.53 -13.92
C VAL A 214 13.47 8.04 -14.14
N PHE A 215 12.29 8.60 -14.38
CA PHE A 215 12.05 10.02 -14.60
C PHE A 215 11.10 10.61 -13.57
N ALA A 216 11.10 11.92 -13.43
CA ALA A 216 10.06 12.64 -12.71
C ALA A 216 8.68 12.44 -13.38
N SER A 217 7.63 12.97 -12.80
CA SER A 217 6.24 12.83 -13.28
C SER A 217 5.99 13.28 -14.71
N ASP A 218 6.88 14.14 -15.26
CA ASP A 218 6.81 14.61 -16.65
C ASP A 218 7.30 13.58 -17.69
N GLY A 219 7.89 12.46 -17.26
CA GLY A 219 8.41 11.39 -18.10
C GLY A 219 9.67 11.75 -18.89
N THR A 220 10.27 12.91 -18.65
CA THR A 220 11.41 13.42 -19.44
C THR A 220 12.56 13.95 -18.59
N THR A 221 12.28 14.45 -17.39
CA THR A 221 13.30 14.95 -16.46
C THR A 221 13.89 13.78 -15.67
N PRO A 222 15.19 13.42 -15.84
CA PRO A 222 15.80 12.37 -15.05
C PRO A 222 15.75 12.65 -13.55
N VAL A 223 15.46 11.64 -12.75
CA VAL A 223 15.48 11.78 -11.28
C VAL A 223 16.92 11.89 -10.81
N PRO A 224 17.29 12.90 -10.01
CA PRO A 224 18.64 13.03 -9.47
C PRO A 224 19.08 11.79 -8.69
N GLY A 225 20.27 11.26 -9.00
CA GLY A 225 20.80 10.07 -8.37
C GLY A 225 20.31 8.74 -8.96
N LYS A 226 19.36 8.77 -9.91
CA LYS A 226 18.95 7.60 -10.71
C LYS A 226 19.40 7.77 -12.14
N GLY A 227 20.39 6.95 -12.53
CA GLY A 227 20.94 6.95 -13.89
C GLY A 227 20.17 6.04 -14.84
N PRO A 228 20.64 5.94 -16.12
CA PRO A 228 20.18 4.89 -17.00
C PRO A 228 20.45 3.51 -16.38
N LEU A 229 19.44 2.64 -16.41
CA LEU A 229 19.52 1.31 -15.83
C LEU A 229 20.32 0.37 -16.76
N THR A 230 21.12 -0.50 -16.15
CA THR A 230 22.00 -1.44 -16.85
C THR A 230 21.51 -2.87 -16.64
N GLU A 231 21.33 -3.60 -17.74
CA GLU A 231 21.00 -5.03 -17.69
C GLU A 231 22.06 -5.85 -16.98
N GLY A 232 21.63 -6.81 -16.15
CA GLY A 232 22.50 -7.63 -15.33
C GLY A 232 23.06 -6.95 -14.08
N VAL A 233 22.81 -5.64 -13.89
CA VAL A 233 23.18 -4.86 -12.72
C VAL A 233 21.93 -4.32 -12.04
N ASP A 234 21.16 -3.48 -12.72
CA ASP A 234 20.00 -2.79 -12.18
C ASP A 234 18.68 -3.52 -12.47
N TYR A 235 18.66 -4.34 -13.51
CA TYR A 235 17.54 -5.22 -13.83
C TYR A 235 17.99 -6.51 -14.50
N THR A 236 17.16 -7.54 -14.42
CA THR A 236 17.29 -8.75 -15.24
C THR A 236 16.27 -8.76 -16.35
N LEU A 237 16.69 -9.28 -17.50
CA LEU A 237 15.85 -9.56 -18.64
C LEU A 237 15.77 -11.06 -18.84
N ASN A 238 14.56 -11.61 -18.84
CA ASN A 238 14.32 -13.00 -19.21
C ASN A 238 13.34 -13.03 -20.39
N TYR A 239 13.65 -13.80 -21.41
CA TYR A 239 12.80 -14.00 -22.56
C TYR A 239 12.54 -15.48 -22.80
N SER A 240 11.27 -15.85 -22.89
CA SER A 240 10.84 -17.16 -23.36
C SER A 240 10.38 -17.02 -24.81
N GLY A 241 11.12 -17.57 -25.74
CA GLY A 241 10.65 -17.66 -27.13
C GLY A 241 9.37 -18.51 -27.28
N ALA A 242 8.96 -18.78 -28.50
CA ALA A 242 7.75 -19.57 -28.77
C ALA A 242 7.73 -20.90 -28.00
N PRO A 243 6.57 -21.35 -27.45
CA PRO A 243 5.25 -20.74 -27.61
C PRO A 243 4.91 -19.66 -26.58
N GLY A 244 5.77 -19.40 -25.59
CA GLY A 244 5.51 -18.48 -24.50
C GLY A 244 5.53 -17.02 -24.91
N CYS A 245 6.52 -16.61 -25.69
CA CYS A 245 6.71 -15.26 -26.22
C CYS A 245 6.63 -14.15 -25.16
N GLU A 246 7.16 -14.46 -23.98
CA GLU A 246 7.07 -13.59 -22.82
C GLU A 246 8.43 -12.96 -22.50
N LEU A 247 8.45 -11.65 -22.41
CA LEU A 247 9.55 -10.84 -21.92
C LEU A 247 9.25 -10.47 -20.46
N THR A 248 10.18 -10.78 -19.55
CA THR A 248 10.08 -10.41 -18.14
C THR A 248 11.26 -9.56 -17.73
N LEU A 249 10.97 -8.36 -17.21
CA LEU A 249 11.96 -7.47 -16.61
C LEU A 249 11.73 -7.42 -15.10
N THR A 250 12.80 -7.60 -14.31
CA THR A 250 12.74 -7.49 -12.86
C THR A 250 13.80 -6.50 -12.37
N MET A 251 13.37 -5.42 -11.70
CA MET A 251 14.26 -4.42 -11.10
C MET A 251 14.96 -5.01 -9.88
N LEU A 252 16.25 -4.71 -9.71
CA LEU A 252 17.12 -5.33 -8.71
C LEU A 252 17.74 -4.34 -7.71
N THR A 253 17.81 -3.07 -8.07
CA THR A 253 18.52 -2.05 -7.29
C THR A 253 17.64 -0.82 -7.03
N ASP A 254 18.09 0.03 -6.11
CA ASP A 254 17.44 1.31 -5.79
C ASP A 254 17.32 2.25 -6.99
N GLN A 255 18.13 2.03 -8.03
CA GLN A 255 18.06 2.79 -9.28
C GLN A 255 16.74 2.56 -10.02
N GLY A 256 16.14 1.37 -9.88
CA GLY A 256 14.87 0.99 -10.48
C GLY A 256 13.63 1.25 -9.61
N VAL A 257 13.80 1.79 -8.40
CA VAL A 257 12.67 2.19 -7.53
C VAL A 257 11.90 3.34 -8.17
N ILE A 258 10.57 3.24 -8.19
CA ILE A 258 9.70 4.31 -8.68
C ILE A 258 9.09 5.03 -7.47
N GLY A 259 9.59 6.23 -7.16
CA GLY A 259 9.07 7.07 -6.09
C GLY A 259 7.66 7.57 -6.39
N ALA A 260 6.96 8.09 -5.36
CA ALA A 260 5.64 8.69 -5.54
C ALA A 260 5.65 9.79 -6.61
N GLY A 261 4.85 9.63 -7.65
CA GLY A 261 4.77 10.54 -8.80
C GLY A 261 5.86 10.33 -9.86
N GLU A 262 6.87 9.48 -9.64
CA GLU A 262 7.90 9.15 -10.63
C GLU A 262 7.42 8.13 -11.67
N ARG A 263 8.21 7.94 -12.73
CA ARG A 263 7.91 7.05 -13.86
C ARG A 263 9.14 6.27 -14.28
N LEU A 264 9.00 4.97 -14.50
CA LEU A 264 10.00 4.13 -15.17
C LEU A 264 9.63 4.04 -16.64
N VAL A 265 10.49 4.57 -17.51
CA VAL A 265 10.30 4.53 -18.96
C VAL A 265 11.31 3.57 -19.57
N ILE A 266 10.80 2.58 -20.29
CA ILE A 266 11.58 1.57 -20.99
C ILE A 266 11.27 1.66 -22.47
N SER A 267 12.32 1.71 -23.32
CA SER A 267 12.18 1.56 -24.77
C SER A 267 12.87 0.27 -25.18
N TYR A 268 12.18 -0.53 -25.97
CA TYR A 268 12.71 -1.76 -26.52
C TYR A 268 12.28 -1.95 -27.98
N GLN A 269 12.92 -2.85 -28.69
CA GLN A 269 12.53 -3.24 -30.04
C GLN A 269 12.41 -4.76 -30.15
N THR A 270 11.47 -5.18 -31.00
CA THR A 270 11.31 -6.58 -31.43
C THR A 270 11.04 -6.67 -32.91
N GLN A 271 11.28 -7.82 -33.52
CA GLN A 271 11.20 -7.99 -34.97
C GLN A 271 9.88 -8.67 -35.37
N LEU A 272 9.26 -8.18 -36.44
CA LEU A 272 8.12 -8.87 -37.05
C LEU A 272 8.58 -10.21 -37.65
N ASP A 273 7.91 -11.30 -37.25
CA ASP A 273 8.25 -12.64 -37.69
C ASP A 273 8.04 -12.80 -39.20
N SER A 274 8.92 -13.57 -39.86
CA SER A 274 8.96 -13.70 -41.30
C SER A 274 7.77 -14.47 -41.92
N ASP A 275 6.98 -15.14 -41.09
CA ASP A 275 5.79 -15.90 -41.49
C ASP A 275 4.48 -15.13 -41.21
N SER A 276 4.57 -13.88 -40.73
CA SER A 276 3.40 -13.03 -40.51
C SER A 276 2.66 -12.76 -41.82
N GLN A 277 1.34 -12.75 -41.74
CA GLN A 277 0.44 -12.54 -42.91
C GLN A 277 0.16 -11.05 -43.09
N ASP A 278 0.05 -10.62 -44.32
CA ASP A 278 -0.34 -9.26 -44.70
C ASP A 278 -1.72 -8.89 -44.10
N GLY A 279 -1.77 -7.73 -43.42
CA GLY A 279 -2.96 -7.24 -42.73
C GLY A 279 -3.29 -7.96 -41.42
N ALA A 280 -2.38 -8.74 -40.88
CA ALA A 280 -2.57 -9.34 -39.56
C ALA A 280 -2.49 -8.26 -38.45
N LEU A 281 -3.47 -8.25 -37.54
CA LEU A 281 -3.44 -7.42 -36.34
C LEU A 281 -2.73 -8.19 -35.24
N LEU A 282 -1.60 -7.65 -34.78
CA LEU A 282 -0.75 -8.27 -33.78
C LEU A 282 -0.77 -7.43 -32.50
N THR A 283 -1.44 -7.94 -31.47
CA THR A 283 -1.60 -7.24 -30.18
C THR A 283 -0.49 -7.68 -29.23
N ASN A 284 0.24 -6.70 -28.75
CA ASN A 284 1.30 -6.85 -27.76
C ASN A 284 0.83 -6.28 -26.41
N ILE A 285 0.81 -7.11 -25.36
CA ILE A 285 0.25 -6.80 -24.04
C ILE A 285 1.35 -6.71 -23.02
N ALA A 286 1.40 -5.64 -22.22
CA ALA A 286 2.34 -5.52 -21.11
C ALA A 286 1.66 -5.10 -19.81
N GLY A 287 2.25 -5.48 -18.69
CA GLY A 287 1.78 -5.04 -17.39
C GLY A 287 2.80 -5.21 -16.28
N VAL A 288 2.57 -4.48 -15.21
CA VAL A 288 3.32 -4.63 -13.96
C VAL A 288 2.64 -5.70 -13.12
N THR A 289 3.33 -6.83 -12.94
CA THR A 289 2.71 -8.00 -12.29
C THR A 289 3.09 -8.17 -10.83
N GLN A 290 4.18 -7.53 -10.38
CA GLN A 290 4.59 -7.56 -8.98
C GLN A 290 5.37 -6.30 -8.60
N TRP A 291 5.17 -5.82 -7.39
CA TRP A 291 6.00 -4.79 -6.73
C TRP A 291 5.86 -4.87 -5.22
N PHE A 292 6.68 -4.13 -4.49
CA PHE A 292 6.69 -4.10 -3.04
C PHE A 292 6.64 -2.64 -2.55
N ASN A 293 6.17 -2.43 -1.32
CA ASN A 293 6.16 -1.12 -0.67
C ASN A 293 7.43 -0.82 0.14
N GLY A 294 8.48 -1.60 -0.02
CA GLY A 294 9.73 -1.42 0.71
C GLY A 294 10.86 -2.28 0.18
N ASP A 295 12.07 -1.93 0.58
CA ASP A 295 13.30 -2.63 0.28
C ASP A 295 13.31 -4.08 0.74
N ALA A 296 14.10 -4.94 0.08
CA ALA A 296 14.22 -6.37 0.38
C ALA A 296 14.73 -6.68 1.80
N SER A 297 15.43 -5.75 2.43
CA SER A 297 15.89 -5.89 3.83
C SER A 297 14.77 -5.68 4.84
N ASN A 298 13.63 -5.10 4.46
CA ASN A 298 12.47 -4.93 5.31
C ASN A 298 11.63 -6.22 5.31
N ALA A 299 11.67 -6.96 6.42
CA ALA A 299 10.95 -8.22 6.58
C ALA A 299 9.41 -8.06 6.56
N ASP A 300 8.92 -6.86 6.85
CA ASP A 300 7.49 -6.54 6.94
C ASP A 300 6.95 -5.86 5.67
N ARG A 301 7.73 -5.84 4.59
CA ARG A 301 7.26 -5.28 3.32
C ARG A 301 6.10 -6.09 2.76
N ILE A 302 5.14 -5.39 2.17
CA ILE A 302 3.97 -5.99 1.51
C ILE A 302 4.28 -6.16 0.04
N VAL A 303 3.93 -7.34 -0.51
CA VAL A 303 3.94 -7.61 -1.94
C VAL A 303 2.58 -7.29 -2.55
N PHE A 304 2.59 -6.59 -3.67
CA PHE A 304 1.43 -6.36 -4.52
C PHE A 304 1.58 -7.26 -5.75
N ASN A 305 0.61 -8.13 -5.98
CA ASN A 305 0.60 -9.03 -7.13
C ASN A 305 -0.59 -8.71 -8.02
N ARG A 306 -0.35 -8.67 -9.33
CA ARG A 306 -1.39 -8.49 -10.35
C ARG A 306 -1.23 -9.56 -11.43
N THR A 307 -2.34 -9.90 -12.05
CA THR A 307 -2.36 -10.89 -13.13
C THR A 307 -2.52 -10.15 -14.45
N LEU A 308 -1.64 -10.45 -15.39
CA LEU A 308 -1.77 -9.95 -16.75
C LEU A 308 -2.98 -10.65 -17.43
N THR A 309 -3.85 -9.90 -18.05
CA THR A 309 -5.08 -10.39 -18.70
C THR A 309 -5.04 -10.14 -20.21
N ASP A 310 -5.79 -9.21 -20.72
CA ASP A 310 -5.88 -8.91 -22.15
C ASP A 310 -5.38 -7.51 -22.52
N GLY A 311 -4.93 -6.74 -21.52
CA GLY A 311 -4.38 -5.39 -21.72
C GLY A 311 -5.37 -4.36 -22.19
N THR A 312 -6.69 -4.63 -22.13
CA THR A 312 -7.72 -3.70 -22.60
C THR A 312 -7.53 -2.34 -21.92
N PRO A 313 -7.27 -1.25 -22.70
CA PRO A 313 -7.01 0.06 -22.14
C PRO A 313 -8.11 0.55 -21.19
N GLU A 314 -7.73 1.26 -20.13
CA GLU A 314 -8.61 1.85 -19.10
C GLU A 314 -9.47 0.82 -18.32
N THR A 315 -9.16 -0.47 -18.41
CA THR A 315 -9.87 -1.53 -17.67
C THR A 315 -9.13 -1.92 -16.40
N LEU A 316 -7.82 -2.17 -16.50
CA LEU A 316 -6.94 -2.43 -15.38
C LEU A 316 -5.69 -1.54 -15.50
N ASP A 317 -5.46 -0.70 -14.52
CA ASP A 317 -4.42 0.34 -14.58
C ASP A 317 -3.00 -0.24 -14.68
N HIS A 318 -2.77 -1.47 -14.21
CA HIS A 318 -1.46 -2.11 -14.18
C HIS A 318 -1.05 -2.76 -15.51
N GLU A 319 -1.92 -2.81 -16.52
CA GLU A 319 -1.64 -3.38 -17.84
C GLU A 319 -2.16 -2.51 -18.98
N ASP A 320 -1.57 -2.65 -20.16
CA ASP A 320 -1.98 -1.95 -21.38
C ASP A 320 -1.55 -2.75 -22.60
N GLU A 321 -2.15 -2.48 -23.77
CA GLU A 321 -1.86 -3.13 -25.03
C GLU A 321 -1.46 -2.14 -26.12
N HIS A 322 -0.77 -2.67 -27.14
CA HIS A 322 -0.54 -1.96 -28.38
C HIS A 322 -0.67 -2.92 -29.57
N THR A 323 -1.52 -2.57 -30.53
CA THR A 323 -1.72 -3.37 -31.74
C THR A 323 -0.99 -2.76 -32.92
N VAL A 324 -0.28 -3.60 -33.68
CA VAL A 324 0.39 -3.27 -34.95
C VAL A 324 -0.23 -4.06 -36.11
N GLU A 325 -0.10 -3.54 -37.33
CA GLU A 325 -0.56 -4.16 -38.58
C GLU A 325 0.61 -4.41 -39.52
#